data_d0d3d37334a4b2b66642bac2e9d89f14
#
_entry.id   d0d3d37334a4b2b66642bac2e9d89f14
#
_cell.length_a   1.000
_cell.length_b   1.000
_cell.length_c   1.000
_cell.angle_alpha   90.00
_cell.angle_beta   90.00
_cell.angle_gamma   90.00
#
_symmetry.space_group_name_H-M   'P 1'
#
loop_
_entity.id
_entity.type
_entity.pdbx_description
1 polymer ?
#
loop_
_entity_poly.entity_id
_entity_poly.type
_entity_poly.pdbx_seq_one_letter_code
_entity_poly.pdbx_strand_id
1 'polypeptide(L)'
;MKKLILLLLFIPLVSFGQQTFEDSKFIETTLETPGAVPEFSLLQSEDIERYRIYSTTNNYISLLLDTQTGKLWMVQIGVGDGVAMKTVLSDVSWSYTLKEAKEALKSSLDFWESDTAEDNEAFKPKWEDFKEDIGVIGQYKLYQTKKMYNFIMVDVINGSTWQVQWSIDKDKRLVQVIY
;
A
#
# COMPACT_ATOMS: atom_id res chain seq x y z
N MET A 1 54.96 -22.73 44.58
CA MET A 1 54.60 -23.16 43.22
C MET A 1 53.11 -23.00 43.07
N LYS A 2 52.67 -21.91 42.47
CA LYS A 2 51.22 -21.63 42.29
C LYS A 2 50.83 -22.16 40.91
N LYS A 3 49.91 -23.13 40.90
CA LYS A 3 49.34 -23.68 39.67
C LYS A 3 48.27 -22.73 39.16
N LEU A 4 48.51 -22.11 38.03
CA LEU A 4 47.53 -21.28 37.30
C LEU A 4 46.57 -22.20 36.56
N ILE A 5 45.32 -22.25 37.02
CA ILE A 5 44.24 -22.99 36.33
C ILE A 5 43.69 -22.02 35.26
N LEU A 6 44.00 -22.31 33.99
CA LEU A 6 43.45 -21.61 32.84
C LEU A 6 42.03 -22.12 32.59
N LEU A 7 41.04 -21.32 32.98
CA LEU A 7 39.63 -21.62 32.72
C LEU A 7 39.31 -21.20 31.30
N LEU A 8 39.33 -22.16 30.37
CA LEU A 8 38.84 -21.95 29.00
C LEU A 8 37.30 -21.80 29.03
N LEU A 9 36.85 -20.57 28.94
CA LEU A 9 35.45 -20.24 28.67
C LEU A 9 35.10 -20.65 27.24
N PHE A 10 34.46 -21.81 27.10
CA PHE A 10 33.75 -22.16 25.89
C PHE A 10 32.53 -21.25 25.73
N ILE A 11 32.66 -20.24 24.90
CA ILE A 11 31.52 -19.48 24.38
C ILE A 11 30.97 -20.33 23.24
N PRO A 12 29.72 -20.84 23.31
CA PRO A 12 29.12 -21.45 22.16
C PRO A 12 28.92 -20.37 21.09
N LEU A 13 29.67 -20.47 19.99
CA LEU A 13 29.36 -19.75 18.77
C LEU A 13 27.98 -20.21 18.32
N VAL A 14 26.98 -19.42 18.63
CA VAL A 14 25.67 -19.55 17.98
C VAL A 14 25.92 -19.16 16.52
N SER A 15 26.07 -20.17 15.69
CA SER A 15 26.04 -20.03 14.25
C SER A 15 24.67 -19.50 13.88
N PHE A 16 24.58 -18.19 13.63
CA PHE A 16 23.46 -17.66 12.87
C PHE A 16 23.55 -18.30 11.49
N GLY A 17 22.66 -19.27 11.26
CA GLY A 17 22.50 -19.88 9.96
C GLY A 17 22.30 -18.76 8.94
N GLN A 18 23.29 -18.56 8.11
CA GLN A 18 23.12 -17.88 6.85
C GLN A 18 22.08 -18.71 6.08
N GLN A 19 20.85 -18.21 6.04
CA GLN A 19 19.89 -18.66 5.04
C GLN A 19 20.52 -18.28 3.70
N THR A 20 21.15 -19.25 3.08
CA THR A 20 21.61 -19.15 1.70
C THR A 20 20.35 -18.93 0.85
N PHE A 21 20.30 -17.79 0.20
CA PHE A 21 19.37 -17.46 -0.87
C PHE A 21 19.69 -18.32 -2.11
N GLU A 22 19.56 -19.63 -1.98
CA GLU A 22 19.68 -20.57 -3.09
C GLU A 22 18.34 -21.21 -3.37
N ASP A 23 17.33 -20.45 -3.77
CA ASP A 23 16.18 -20.97 -4.51
C ASP A 23 15.34 -19.84 -5.12
N SER A 24 15.93 -18.69 -5.43
CA SER A 24 15.35 -17.86 -6.46
C SER A 24 15.71 -18.46 -7.83
N LYS A 25 14.86 -19.35 -8.33
CA LYS A 25 14.84 -19.65 -9.76
C LYS A 25 14.55 -18.35 -10.48
N PHE A 26 15.62 -17.70 -10.92
CA PHE A 26 15.56 -16.63 -11.90
C PHE A 26 14.95 -17.26 -13.15
N ILE A 27 13.66 -17.05 -13.37
CA ILE A 27 13.03 -17.36 -14.63
C ILE A 27 13.56 -16.29 -15.59
N GLU A 28 14.56 -16.66 -16.35
CA GLU A 28 15.06 -15.90 -17.48
C GLU A 28 13.95 -15.88 -18.53
N THR A 29 13.07 -14.87 -18.43
CA THR A 29 12.06 -14.65 -19.47
C THR A 29 12.76 -13.95 -20.61
N THR A 30 13.04 -14.69 -21.66
CA THR A 30 13.52 -14.17 -22.94
C THR A 30 12.59 -13.08 -23.42
N LEU A 31 13.10 -11.84 -23.44
CA LEU A 31 12.50 -10.67 -24.05
C LEU A 31 12.50 -10.81 -25.57
N GLU A 32 11.45 -11.39 -26.13
CA GLU A 32 11.16 -11.28 -27.55
C GLU A 32 9.72 -10.84 -27.76
N THR A 33 9.48 -9.54 -27.58
CA THR A 33 8.48 -8.79 -28.36
C THR A 33 8.63 -7.30 -28.07
N PRO A 34 8.91 -6.41 -29.06
CA PRO A 34 8.90 -4.97 -28.86
C PRO A 34 7.45 -4.52 -28.70
N GLY A 35 7.07 -4.09 -27.52
CA GLY A 35 5.73 -3.58 -27.22
C GLY A 35 5.00 -4.25 -26.05
N ALA A 36 5.56 -5.30 -25.45
CA ALA A 36 5.06 -5.83 -24.19
C ALA A 36 5.44 -4.85 -23.09
N VAL A 37 4.44 -4.19 -22.50
CA VAL A 37 4.57 -3.59 -21.17
C VAL A 37 5.15 -4.67 -20.29
N PRO A 38 6.27 -4.45 -19.55
CA PRO A 38 6.75 -5.45 -18.62
C PRO A 38 5.58 -5.78 -17.70
N GLU A 39 5.06 -6.97 -17.82
CA GLU A 39 4.13 -7.54 -16.88
C GLU A 39 4.91 -7.63 -15.57
N PHE A 40 4.69 -6.65 -14.71
CA PHE A 40 5.23 -6.62 -13.37
C PHE A 40 4.51 -7.70 -12.57
N SER A 41 4.68 -8.96 -12.97
CA SER A 41 4.25 -10.12 -12.19
C SER A 41 5.23 -10.40 -11.05
N LEU A 42 5.71 -9.31 -10.41
CA LEU A 42 6.48 -9.42 -9.19
C LEU A 42 5.50 -9.55 -8.04
N LEU A 43 5.51 -10.74 -7.44
CA LEU A 43 4.88 -11.05 -6.16
C LEU A 43 3.36 -11.23 -6.20
N GLN A 44 2.85 -12.15 -7.00
CA GLN A 44 1.69 -12.91 -6.59
C GLN A 44 2.11 -13.93 -5.51
N SER A 45 2.49 -13.42 -4.32
CA SER A 45 2.36 -14.28 -3.14
C SER A 45 0.87 -14.39 -2.86
N GLU A 46 0.40 -15.58 -2.53
CA GLU A 46 -1.02 -15.89 -2.22
C GLU A 46 -1.59 -15.00 -1.10
N ASP A 47 -0.75 -14.19 -0.44
CA ASP A 47 -1.09 -13.26 0.65
C ASP A 47 -1.32 -11.80 0.20
N ILE A 48 -1.24 -11.46 -1.08
CA ILE A 48 -1.44 -10.09 -1.56
C ILE A 48 -2.89 -9.90 -2.02
N GLU A 49 -3.71 -9.37 -1.13
CA GLU A 49 -5.10 -9.04 -1.41
C GLU A 49 -5.24 -7.55 -1.75
N ARG A 50 -6.05 -7.24 -2.76
CA ARG A 50 -6.39 -5.85 -3.07
C ARG A 50 -7.12 -5.18 -1.91
N TYR A 51 -8.06 -5.85 -1.29
CA TYR A 51 -8.81 -5.32 -0.15
C TYR A 51 -8.46 -6.10 1.10
N ARG A 52 -7.91 -5.40 2.09
CA ARG A 52 -7.51 -6.02 3.35
C ARG A 52 -8.23 -5.41 4.55
N ILE A 53 -8.71 -6.27 5.45
CA ILE A 53 -9.35 -5.87 6.68
C ILE A 53 -8.34 -5.87 7.82
N TYR A 54 -8.33 -4.80 8.58
CA TYR A 54 -7.51 -4.63 9.77
C TYR A 54 -8.41 -4.46 10.99
N SER A 55 -8.25 -5.33 11.97
CA SER A 55 -8.96 -5.24 13.23
C SER A 55 -8.54 -3.98 14.00
N THR A 56 -9.49 -3.36 14.69
CA THR A 56 -9.21 -2.31 15.66
C THR A 56 -9.30 -2.87 17.07
N THR A 57 -9.04 -2.05 18.07
CA THR A 57 -9.29 -2.41 19.48
C THR A 57 -10.79 -2.44 19.84
N ASN A 58 -11.65 -1.94 18.96
CA ASN A 58 -13.09 -2.05 19.08
C ASN A 58 -13.57 -3.33 18.39
N ASN A 59 -14.26 -4.21 19.13
CA ASN A 59 -14.71 -5.50 18.61
C ASN A 59 -15.72 -5.41 17.45
N TYR A 60 -16.33 -4.26 17.25
CA TYR A 60 -17.37 -4.03 16.22
C TYR A 60 -16.87 -3.24 15.03
N ILE A 61 -15.65 -2.73 15.08
CA ILE A 61 -15.11 -1.84 14.05
C ILE A 61 -13.79 -2.39 13.51
N SER A 62 -13.71 -2.47 12.19
CA SER A 62 -12.51 -2.79 11.45
C SER A 62 -12.24 -1.71 10.40
N LEU A 63 -11.01 -1.62 9.92
CA LEU A 63 -10.65 -0.78 8.79
C LEU A 63 -10.48 -1.67 7.55
N LEU A 64 -11.05 -1.22 6.43
CA LEU A 64 -10.86 -1.83 5.12
C LEU A 64 -9.95 -0.92 4.31
N LEU A 65 -8.85 -1.46 3.82
CA LEU A 65 -7.89 -0.78 2.97
C LEU A 65 -7.95 -1.34 1.55
N ASP A 66 -8.02 -0.47 0.55
CA ASP A 66 -7.62 -0.80 -0.82
C ASP A 66 -6.10 -0.69 -0.90
N THR A 67 -5.42 -1.82 -0.92
CA THR A 67 -3.96 -1.89 -0.90
C THR A 67 -3.31 -1.38 -2.19
N GLN A 68 -4.08 -1.17 -3.24
CA GLN A 68 -3.60 -0.63 -4.50
C GLN A 68 -3.66 0.91 -4.54
N THR A 69 -4.68 1.51 -3.93
CA THR A 69 -4.93 2.95 -4.07
C THR A 69 -4.77 3.73 -2.77
N GLY A 70 -4.70 3.04 -1.63
CA GLY A 70 -4.63 3.66 -0.30
C GLY A 70 -5.97 4.19 0.21
N LYS A 71 -7.08 3.96 -0.48
CA LYS A 71 -8.43 4.32 0.00
C LYS A 71 -8.81 3.52 1.24
N LEU A 72 -9.48 4.18 2.17
CA LEU A 72 -9.81 3.62 3.47
C LEU A 72 -11.29 3.75 3.82
N TRP A 73 -11.83 2.70 4.38
CA TRP A 73 -13.18 2.66 4.95
C TRP A 73 -13.15 2.12 6.38
N MET A 74 -14.09 2.58 7.16
CA MET A 74 -14.46 1.99 8.44
C MET A 74 -15.62 1.03 8.20
N VAL A 75 -15.48 -0.20 8.68
CA VAL A 75 -16.51 -1.25 8.59
C VAL A 75 -16.98 -1.54 10.01
N GLN A 76 -18.27 -1.35 10.24
CA GLN A 76 -18.92 -1.67 11.49
C GLN A 76 -19.80 -2.90 11.30
N ILE A 77 -19.63 -3.91 12.13
CA ILE A 77 -20.54 -5.07 12.18
C ILE A 77 -21.75 -4.75 13.05
N GLY A 78 -22.94 -5.15 12.60
CA GLY A 78 -24.16 -5.04 13.39
C GLY A 78 -24.17 -6.09 14.51
N VAL A 79 -24.77 -5.73 15.65
CA VAL A 79 -24.98 -6.64 16.79
C VAL A 79 -26.45 -6.60 17.16
N GLY A 80 -27.08 -7.75 17.28
CA GLY A 80 -28.52 -7.85 17.47
C GLY A 80 -29.28 -7.19 16.31
N ASP A 81 -30.18 -6.25 16.60
CA ASP A 81 -30.92 -5.48 15.60
C ASP A 81 -30.11 -4.31 14.99
N GLY A 82 -28.83 -4.20 15.34
CA GLY A 82 -27.93 -3.15 14.86
C GLY A 82 -27.59 -3.31 13.37
N VAL A 83 -27.48 -2.19 12.66
CA VAL A 83 -27.16 -2.15 11.23
C VAL A 83 -25.65 -2.24 11.01
N ALA A 84 -25.24 -3.20 10.16
CA ALA A 84 -23.86 -3.23 9.65
C ALA A 84 -23.65 -2.05 8.67
N MET A 85 -22.51 -1.39 8.76
CA MET A 85 -22.26 -0.16 8.00
C MET A 85 -20.82 -0.11 7.48
N LYS A 86 -20.65 0.35 6.24
CA LYS A 86 -19.36 0.74 5.67
C LYS A 86 -19.35 2.24 5.44
N THR A 87 -18.44 2.96 6.08
CA THR A 87 -18.32 4.41 5.99
C THR A 87 -16.95 4.78 5.45
N VAL A 88 -16.88 5.74 4.56
CA VAL A 88 -15.63 6.28 4.03
C VAL A 88 -14.85 6.95 5.16
N LEU A 89 -13.58 6.54 5.33
CA LEU A 89 -12.62 7.20 6.21
C LEU A 89 -11.74 8.15 5.40
N SER A 90 -11.27 7.69 4.23
CA SER A 90 -10.61 8.51 3.21
C SER A 90 -10.96 7.95 1.83
N ASP A 91 -11.45 8.79 0.95
CA ASP A 91 -11.71 8.52 -0.47
C ASP A 91 -10.55 9.01 -1.37
N VAL A 92 -9.54 9.61 -0.77
CA VAL A 92 -8.34 10.03 -1.47
C VAL A 92 -7.60 8.80 -1.99
N SER A 93 -7.38 8.76 -3.30
CA SER A 93 -6.50 7.80 -3.96
C SER A 93 -5.09 8.38 -3.96
N TRP A 94 -4.16 7.68 -3.35
CA TRP A 94 -2.74 8.08 -3.35
C TRP A 94 -2.00 7.53 -4.57
N SER A 95 -2.61 6.57 -5.25
CA SER A 95 -2.23 6.09 -6.57
C SER A 95 -3.48 5.70 -7.35
N TYR A 96 -3.35 5.59 -8.68
CA TYR A 96 -4.47 5.25 -9.57
C TYR A 96 -4.52 3.75 -9.85
N THR A 97 -5.72 3.24 -10.13
CA THR A 97 -5.85 1.99 -10.87
C THR A 97 -5.66 2.28 -12.37
N LEU A 98 -5.33 1.27 -13.15
CA LEU A 98 -5.21 1.41 -14.61
C LEU A 98 -6.49 2.00 -15.25
N LYS A 99 -7.66 1.64 -14.70
CA LYS A 99 -8.96 2.15 -15.15
C LYS A 99 -9.09 3.64 -14.84
N GLU A 100 -8.83 4.04 -13.60
CA GLU A 100 -8.91 5.43 -13.15
C GLU A 100 -7.91 6.32 -13.92
N ALA A 101 -6.70 5.84 -14.15
CA ALA A 101 -5.70 6.56 -14.95
C ALA A 101 -6.17 6.79 -16.40
N LYS A 102 -6.77 5.79 -17.04
CA LYS A 102 -7.34 5.91 -18.38
C LYS A 102 -8.54 6.87 -18.41
N GLU A 103 -9.41 6.82 -17.40
CA GLU A 103 -10.56 7.72 -17.29
C GLU A 103 -10.10 9.17 -17.05
N ALA A 104 -9.10 9.39 -16.19
CA ALA A 104 -8.51 10.69 -15.95
C ALA A 104 -7.85 11.27 -17.21
N LEU A 105 -7.08 10.45 -17.93
CA LEU A 105 -6.47 10.87 -19.21
C LEU A 105 -7.55 11.26 -20.22
N LYS A 106 -8.58 10.43 -20.41
CA LYS A 106 -9.68 10.72 -21.32
C LYS A 106 -10.38 12.03 -20.97
N SER A 107 -10.76 12.20 -19.71
CA SER A 107 -11.42 13.43 -19.24
C SER A 107 -10.55 14.68 -19.47
N SER A 108 -9.23 14.55 -19.26
CA SER A 108 -8.30 15.65 -19.50
C SER A 108 -8.16 15.95 -20.99
N LEU A 109 -8.13 14.94 -21.87
CA LEU A 109 -8.08 15.13 -23.31
C LEU A 109 -9.37 15.76 -23.82
N ASP A 110 -10.54 15.29 -23.37
CA ASP A 110 -11.85 15.88 -23.73
C ASP A 110 -11.91 17.38 -23.34
N PHE A 111 -11.32 17.75 -22.19
CA PHE A 111 -11.18 19.15 -21.79
C PHE A 111 -10.29 19.95 -22.75
N TRP A 112 -9.14 19.41 -23.16
CA TRP A 112 -8.20 20.09 -24.05
C TRP A 112 -8.68 20.16 -25.52
N GLU A 113 -9.59 19.29 -25.92
CA GLU A 113 -10.25 19.32 -27.24
C GLU A 113 -11.46 20.26 -27.27
N SER A 114 -11.85 20.83 -26.12
CA SER A 114 -12.92 21.83 -26.07
C SER A 114 -12.40 23.21 -26.55
N ASP A 115 -13.25 23.98 -27.22
CA ASP A 115 -12.93 25.31 -27.81
C ASP A 115 -12.40 26.35 -26.79
N THR A 116 -12.37 26.00 -25.48
CA THR A 116 -11.88 26.89 -24.41
C THR A 116 -10.41 26.71 -24.10
N ALA A 117 -9.73 25.72 -24.69
CA ALA A 117 -8.35 25.37 -24.37
C ALA A 117 -7.37 25.73 -25.50
N GLU A 118 -7.73 26.73 -26.31
CA GLU A 118 -6.87 27.17 -27.42
C GLU A 118 -5.46 27.56 -26.94
N ASP A 119 -4.43 27.00 -27.58
CA ASP A 119 -3.02 27.41 -27.61
C ASP A 119 -1.98 26.75 -26.71
N ASN A 120 -2.23 25.65 -26.01
CA ASN A 120 -1.18 25.04 -25.18
C ASN A 120 -0.96 23.53 -25.42
N GLU A 121 -0.62 23.11 -26.61
CA GLU A 121 -0.21 21.71 -26.88
C GLU A 121 0.93 21.21 -25.96
N ALA A 122 1.75 22.13 -25.42
CA ALA A 122 2.84 21.83 -24.52
C ALA A 122 2.36 21.25 -23.16
N PHE A 123 1.11 21.49 -22.79
CA PHE A 123 0.52 21.01 -21.52
C PHE A 123 -0.52 19.91 -21.71
N LYS A 124 -0.70 19.41 -22.94
CA LYS A 124 -1.66 18.34 -23.21
C LYS A 124 -1.22 17.07 -22.44
N PRO A 125 -2.09 16.53 -21.57
CA PRO A 125 -1.73 15.38 -20.76
C PRO A 125 -1.45 14.15 -21.64
N LYS A 126 -0.42 13.39 -21.28
CA LYS A 126 0.01 12.17 -21.97
C LYS A 126 -0.18 10.96 -21.07
N TRP A 127 -0.27 9.79 -21.67
CA TRP A 127 -0.38 8.55 -20.93
C TRP A 127 0.77 8.34 -19.93
N GLU A 128 1.97 8.75 -20.31
CA GLU A 128 3.17 8.65 -19.48
C GLU A 128 3.02 9.38 -18.15
N ASP A 129 2.31 10.53 -18.13
CA ASP A 129 2.09 11.33 -16.92
C ASP A 129 1.25 10.58 -15.87
N PHE A 130 0.35 9.70 -16.31
CA PHE A 130 -0.52 8.90 -15.43
C PHE A 130 0.02 7.50 -15.13
N LYS A 131 0.89 6.99 -15.98
CA LYS A 131 1.43 5.64 -15.89
C LYS A 131 2.29 5.44 -14.66
N GLU A 132 3.05 6.45 -14.27
CA GLU A 132 3.95 6.38 -13.11
C GLU A 132 3.19 6.36 -11.79
N ASP A 133 1.96 6.87 -11.78
CA ASP A 133 1.10 6.91 -10.59
C ASP A 133 0.18 5.68 -10.44
N ILE A 134 0.34 4.67 -11.29
CA ILE A 134 -0.46 3.45 -11.19
C ILE A 134 0.04 2.61 -10.02
N GLY A 135 -0.83 2.47 -9.01
CA GLY A 135 -0.54 1.66 -7.84
C GLY A 135 -0.58 0.16 -8.09
N VAL A 136 0.18 -0.55 -7.28
CA VAL A 136 0.27 -2.01 -7.29
C VAL A 136 -0.52 -2.59 -6.11
N ILE A 137 -1.19 -3.73 -6.33
CA ILE A 137 -1.86 -4.44 -5.23
C ILE A 137 -0.81 -4.81 -4.17
N GLY A 138 -1.11 -4.48 -2.89
CA GLY A 138 -0.18 -4.69 -1.78
C GLY A 138 0.75 -3.50 -1.49
N GLN A 139 0.68 -2.42 -2.28
CA GLN A 139 1.50 -1.22 -2.11
C GLN A 139 1.26 -0.54 -0.77
N TYR A 140 0.00 -0.42 -0.35
CA TYR A 140 -0.35 0.21 0.92
C TYR A 140 -0.61 -0.81 2.01
N LYS A 141 -0.06 -0.55 3.21
CA LYS A 141 -0.27 -1.38 4.41
C LYS A 141 -0.60 -0.52 5.60
N LEU A 142 -1.43 -1.05 6.52
CA LEU A 142 -1.71 -0.40 7.79
C LEU A 142 -0.95 -1.09 8.91
N TYR A 143 -0.37 -0.29 9.80
CA TYR A 143 0.29 -0.74 11.02
C TYR A 143 -0.42 -0.14 12.21
N GLN A 144 -0.89 -1.00 13.11
CA GLN A 144 -1.54 -0.56 14.33
C GLN A 144 -0.53 0.11 15.25
N THR A 145 -0.93 1.23 15.87
CA THR A 145 -0.12 1.90 16.89
C THR A 145 -0.59 1.49 18.29
N LYS A 146 0.16 1.91 19.31
CA LYS A 146 -0.27 1.73 20.72
C LYS A 146 -1.50 2.57 21.07
N LYS A 147 -1.81 3.61 20.28
CA LYS A 147 -3.02 4.43 20.47
C LYS A 147 -4.22 3.76 19.82
N MET A 148 -5.28 3.57 20.59
CA MET A 148 -6.49 2.83 20.21
C MET A 148 -7.07 3.22 18.85
N TYR A 149 -7.10 4.49 18.53
CA TYR A 149 -7.76 5.03 17.33
C TYR A 149 -6.81 5.28 16.16
N ASN A 150 -5.51 4.96 16.29
CA ASN A 150 -4.53 5.35 15.31
C ASN A 150 -3.82 4.17 14.66
N PHE A 151 -3.64 4.30 13.34
CA PHE A 151 -2.78 3.46 12.53
C PHE A 151 -1.76 4.35 11.79
N ILE A 152 -0.70 3.74 11.32
CA ILE A 152 0.19 4.32 10.32
C ILE A 152 -0.05 3.56 9.02
N MET A 153 -0.40 4.25 7.97
CA MET A 153 -0.40 3.71 6.61
C MET A 153 0.98 3.97 6.00
N VAL A 154 1.49 2.98 5.29
CA VAL A 154 2.80 3.03 4.63
C VAL A 154 2.64 2.62 3.18
N ASP A 155 3.18 3.41 2.28
CA ASP A 155 3.52 2.98 0.93
C ASP A 155 4.82 2.18 1.01
N VAL A 156 4.75 0.87 0.80
CA VAL A 156 5.92 -0.01 0.96
C VAL A 156 6.90 0.05 -0.22
N ILE A 157 6.55 0.77 -1.29
CA ILE A 157 7.39 0.96 -2.46
C ILE A 157 8.30 2.18 -2.27
N ASN A 158 7.72 3.34 -1.87
CA ASN A 158 8.46 4.60 -1.77
C ASN A 158 8.69 5.08 -0.34
N GLY A 159 8.11 4.42 0.66
CA GLY A 159 8.28 4.75 2.08
C GLY A 159 7.44 5.91 2.59
N SER A 160 6.56 6.49 1.78
CA SER A 160 5.64 7.53 2.23
C SER A 160 4.73 7.01 3.33
N THR A 161 4.43 7.86 4.31
CA THR A 161 3.66 7.47 5.48
C THR A 161 2.54 8.45 5.80
N TRP A 162 1.44 7.92 6.33
CA TRP A 162 0.28 8.70 6.75
C TRP A 162 -0.19 8.30 8.13
N GLN A 163 -0.55 9.28 8.93
CA GLN A 163 -1.34 9.03 10.12
C GLN A 163 -2.79 8.77 9.72
N VAL A 164 -3.35 7.67 10.19
CA VAL A 164 -4.76 7.32 10.04
C VAL A 164 -5.39 7.31 11.41
N GLN A 165 -6.37 8.19 11.63
CA GLN A 165 -7.18 8.20 12.84
C GLN A 165 -8.62 7.88 12.48
N TRP A 166 -9.14 6.78 13.04
CA TRP A 166 -10.53 6.40 12.89
C TRP A 166 -11.35 6.85 14.11
N SER A 167 -12.63 7.14 13.90
CA SER A 167 -13.56 7.45 14.97
C SER A 167 -15.00 7.22 14.51
N ILE A 168 -15.88 6.86 15.45
CA ILE A 168 -17.33 6.89 15.22
C ILE A 168 -17.77 8.33 14.91
N ASP A 169 -17.23 9.29 15.64
CA ASP A 169 -17.41 10.71 15.41
C ASP A 169 -16.68 11.13 14.13
N LYS A 170 -17.44 11.64 13.15
CA LYS A 170 -16.92 12.02 11.83
C LYS A 170 -15.85 13.12 11.91
N ASP A 171 -16.03 14.07 12.83
CA ASP A 171 -15.15 15.25 12.95
C ASP A 171 -13.78 14.90 13.56
N LYS A 172 -13.64 13.68 14.09
CA LYS A 172 -12.38 13.14 14.64
C LYS A 172 -11.66 12.18 13.72
N ARG A 173 -12.14 12.02 12.48
CA ARG A 173 -11.47 11.18 11.47
C ARG A 173 -10.41 11.98 10.76
N LEU A 174 -9.26 11.37 10.54
CA LEU A 174 -8.11 12.03 9.92
C LEU A 174 -7.26 11.04 9.13
N VAL A 175 -6.88 11.42 7.93
CA VAL A 175 -5.79 10.80 7.17
C VAL A 175 -4.90 11.92 6.67
N GLN A 176 -3.66 11.97 7.16
CA GLN A 176 -2.72 13.04 6.81
C GLN A 176 -1.32 12.49 6.62
N VAL A 177 -0.57 13.10 5.71
CA VAL A 177 0.85 12.79 5.44
C VAL A 177 1.70 13.04 6.69
N ILE A 178 2.65 12.17 6.97
CA ILE A 178 3.72 12.35 7.94
C ILE A 178 4.99 12.70 7.15
N TYR A 179 5.56 13.87 7.42
CA TYR A 179 6.80 14.37 6.79
C TYR A 179 8.03 14.01 7.60
#